data_f6144162aba6bb3458a29cfe0127485c
#
_entry.id   f6144162aba6bb3458a29cfe0127485c
#
_cell.length_a   1.000
_cell.length_b   1.000
_cell.length_c   1.000
_cell.angle_alpha   90.00
_cell.angle_beta   90.00
_cell.angle_gamma   90.00
#
_symmetry.space_group_name_H-M   'P 1'
#
loop_
_entity.id
_entity.type
_entity.pdbx_description
1 polymer ?
#
loop_
_entity_poly.entity_id
_entity_poly.type
_entity_poly.pdbx_seq_one_letter_code
_entity_poly.pdbx_strand_id
1 'polypeptide(L)'
;MSIKALEKHIEPLKPFLQTAGVTEVCINQPGLVFVEKNGNFTRHEIQILEFSFLEALANLIAEFNHKIFPHPLLSGYLPTGERIQCIMPPACEKNNAIYSIRCHSRHEMSLEDYQKTGVFDEFAAVNKDTTKKTETSLKALRAEKNIAGFLKLAIS
;
A
#
# COMPACT_ATOMS: atom_id res chain seq x y z
N MET A 1 2.47 16.45 20.38
CA MET A 1 2.58 15.07 20.95
C MET A 1 3.60 14.28 20.17
N SER A 2 4.16 13.24 20.71
CA SER A 2 5.38 12.63 20.16
C SER A 2 5.04 11.49 19.20
N ILE A 3 5.73 11.40 18.04
CA ILE A 3 5.81 10.21 17.16
C ILE A 3 5.89 8.91 17.98
N LYS A 4 6.64 8.94 19.10
CA LYS A 4 6.75 7.83 20.05
C LYS A 4 5.43 7.33 20.63
N ALA A 5 4.42 8.21 20.80
CA ALA A 5 3.10 7.80 21.30
C ALA A 5 2.35 6.97 20.23
N LEU A 6 2.39 7.39 18.97
CA LEU A 6 1.81 6.63 17.86
C LEU A 6 2.55 5.31 17.67
N GLU A 7 3.90 5.32 17.66
CA GLU A 7 4.70 4.11 17.52
C GLU A 7 4.41 3.07 18.62
N LYS A 8 4.21 3.53 19.85
CA LYS A 8 3.80 2.66 20.96
C LYS A 8 2.37 2.14 20.79
N HIS A 9 1.48 2.96 20.26
CA HIS A 9 0.07 2.59 20.10
C HIS A 9 -0.16 1.58 18.96
N ILE A 10 0.69 1.59 17.92
CA ILE A 10 0.65 0.61 16.83
C ILE A 10 1.39 -0.70 17.14
N GLU A 11 2.04 -0.84 18.31
CA GLU A 11 2.76 -2.06 18.71
C GLU A 11 1.97 -3.37 18.47
N PRO A 12 0.66 -3.46 18.80
CA PRO A 12 -0.11 -4.67 18.55
C PRO A 12 -0.23 -5.07 17.07
N LEU A 13 -0.06 -4.11 16.15
CA LEU A 13 -0.15 -4.32 14.70
C LEU A 13 1.21 -4.54 14.04
N LYS A 14 2.31 -4.16 14.70
CA LYS A 14 3.67 -4.29 14.14
C LYS A 14 4.03 -5.68 13.63
N PRO A 15 3.68 -6.79 14.31
CA PRO A 15 4.00 -8.13 13.82
C PRO A 15 3.46 -8.39 12.42
N PHE A 16 2.29 -7.82 12.09
CA PHE A 16 1.68 -7.96 10.76
C PHE A 16 2.31 -6.99 9.76
N LEU A 17 2.47 -5.72 10.12
CA LEU A 17 3.03 -4.66 9.27
C LEU A 17 4.47 -4.95 8.85
N GLN A 18 5.23 -5.66 9.69
CA GLN A 18 6.63 -5.99 9.44
C GLN A 18 6.82 -7.36 8.75
N THR A 19 5.77 -8.15 8.60
CA THR A 19 5.85 -9.46 7.98
C THR A 19 6.04 -9.33 6.47
N ALA A 20 7.06 -10.00 5.94
CA ALA A 20 7.33 -10.00 4.50
C ALA A 20 6.17 -10.63 3.72
N GLY A 21 5.76 -9.99 2.63
CA GLY A 21 4.67 -10.43 1.76
C GLY A 21 3.28 -10.05 2.23
N VAL A 22 3.13 -9.38 3.39
CA VAL A 22 1.87 -8.75 3.78
C VAL A 22 1.67 -7.48 2.94
N THR A 23 0.51 -7.38 2.33
CA THR A 23 0.12 -6.26 1.47
C THR A 23 -0.94 -5.38 2.11
N GLU A 24 -1.80 -5.97 2.95
CA GLU A 24 -2.86 -5.22 3.63
C GLU A 24 -3.14 -5.78 5.03
N VAL A 25 -3.43 -4.87 5.98
CA VAL A 25 -3.92 -5.18 7.32
C VAL A 25 -5.22 -4.41 7.54
N CYS A 26 -6.32 -5.15 7.73
CA CYS A 26 -7.65 -4.59 7.92
C CYS A 26 -8.18 -4.86 9.32
N ILE A 27 -8.84 -3.88 9.91
CA ILE A 27 -9.66 -4.02 11.12
C ILE A 27 -11.07 -3.63 10.71
N ASN A 28 -11.99 -4.61 10.64
CA ASN A 28 -13.38 -4.37 10.23
C ASN A 28 -14.31 -4.18 11.44
N GLN A 29 -13.85 -4.62 12.60
CA GLN A 29 -14.51 -4.41 13.88
C GLN A 29 -13.50 -4.54 15.02
N PRO A 30 -13.77 -3.97 16.21
CA PRO A 30 -12.90 -4.09 17.37
C PRO A 30 -12.52 -5.53 17.68
N GLY A 31 -11.26 -5.75 18.01
CA GLY A 31 -10.73 -7.07 18.37
C GLY A 31 -10.39 -7.99 17.20
N LEU A 32 -10.76 -7.67 15.97
CA LEU A 32 -10.51 -8.52 14.80
C LEU A 32 -9.61 -7.87 13.76
N VAL A 33 -8.54 -8.55 13.41
CA VAL A 33 -7.59 -8.15 12.37
C VAL A 33 -7.60 -9.17 11.24
N PHE A 34 -7.68 -8.70 10.02
CA PHE A 34 -7.53 -9.49 8.80
C PHE A 34 -6.24 -9.07 8.11
N VAL A 35 -5.40 -10.03 7.79
CA VAL A 35 -4.09 -9.80 7.17
C VAL A 35 -4.07 -10.46 5.81
N GLU A 36 -3.84 -9.65 4.76
CA GLU A 36 -3.65 -10.16 3.41
C GLU A 36 -2.17 -10.44 3.16
N LYS A 37 -1.90 -11.69 2.74
CA LYS A 37 -0.57 -12.11 2.32
C LYS A 37 -0.68 -13.03 1.10
N ASN A 38 0.00 -12.67 0.01
CA ASN A 38 0.01 -13.43 -1.24
C ASN A 38 -1.40 -13.74 -1.78
N GLY A 39 -2.32 -12.77 -1.70
CA GLY A 39 -3.71 -12.90 -2.16
C GLY A 39 -4.64 -13.67 -1.20
N ASN A 40 -4.16 -14.07 -0.03
CA ASN A 40 -4.97 -14.80 0.96
C ASN A 40 -5.13 -13.99 2.24
N PHE A 41 -6.35 -13.96 2.78
CA PHE A 41 -6.65 -13.34 4.06
C PHE A 41 -6.60 -14.34 5.19
N THR A 42 -5.94 -13.96 6.29
CA THR A 42 -5.96 -14.66 7.57
C THR A 42 -6.60 -13.79 8.63
N ARG A 43 -7.39 -14.41 9.53
CA ARG A 43 -8.08 -13.74 10.63
C ARG A 43 -7.31 -13.92 11.93
N HIS A 44 -7.17 -12.83 12.68
CA HIS A 44 -6.49 -12.81 13.98
C HIS A 44 -7.37 -12.09 15.01
N GLU A 45 -7.39 -12.58 16.24
CA GLU A 45 -8.10 -11.95 17.36
C GLU A 45 -7.09 -11.25 18.26
N ILE A 46 -7.27 -9.94 18.49
CA ILE A 46 -6.38 -9.10 19.30
C ILE A 46 -7.23 -8.29 20.27
N GLN A 47 -7.40 -8.79 21.47
CA GLN A 47 -8.32 -8.24 22.48
C GLN A 47 -8.07 -6.76 22.81
N ILE A 48 -6.83 -6.30 22.78
CA ILE A 48 -6.49 -4.91 23.10
C ILE A 48 -7.06 -3.90 22.08
N LEU A 49 -7.44 -4.34 20.88
CA LEU A 49 -7.99 -3.47 19.83
C LEU A 49 -9.49 -3.22 20.05
N GLU A 50 -9.89 -2.87 21.24
CA GLU A 50 -11.25 -2.42 21.54
C GLU A 50 -11.53 -1.01 20.93
N PHE A 51 -12.79 -0.59 20.89
CA PHE A 51 -13.19 0.66 20.26
C PHE A 51 -12.44 1.88 20.82
N SER A 52 -12.30 1.99 22.14
CA SER A 52 -11.57 3.08 22.80
C SER A 52 -10.10 3.14 22.38
N PHE A 53 -9.47 1.99 22.21
CA PHE A 53 -8.08 1.90 21.71
C PHE A 53 -7.99 2.37 20.25
N LEU A 54 -8.94 1.93 19.42
CA LEU A 54 -9.00 2.33 17.99
C LEU A 54 -9.31 3.83 17.85
N GLU A 55 -10.20 4.38 18.66
CA GLU A 55 -10.48 5.82 18.67
C GLU A 55 -9.24 6.63 19.06
N ALA A 56 -8.49 6.20 20.07
CA ALA A 56 -7.20 6.82 20.44
C ALA A 56 -6.17 6.70 19.32
N LEU A 57 -6.12 5.57 18.61
CA LEU A 57 -5.26 5.39 17.43
C LEU A 57 -5.62 6.38 16.32
N ALA A 58 -6.90 6.60 16.04
CA ALA A 58 -7.35 7.58 15.04
C ALA A 58 -6.90 9.01 15.40
N ASN A 59 -7.02 9.39 16.67
CA ASN A 59 -6.54 10.69 17.15
C ASN A 59 -5.04 10.87 16.92
N LEU A 60 -4.23 9.88 17.28
CA LEU A 60 -2.77 9.92 17.10
C LEU A 60 -2.36 9.97 15.61
N ILE A 61 -3.07 9.23 14.74
CA ILE A 61 -2.86 9.28 13.29
C ILE A 61 -3.22 10.65 12.73
N ALA A 62 -4.34 11.23 13.14
CA ALA A 62 -4.76 12.55 12.69
C ALA A 62 -3.73 13.61 13.08
N GLU A 63 -3.27 13.59 14.32
CA GLU A 63 -2.24 14.51 14.81
C GLU A 63 -0.93 14.36 14.05
N PHE A 64 -0.45 13.14 13.84
CA PHE A 64 0.77 12.85 13.08
C PHE A 64 0.68 13.36 11.63
N ASN A 65 -0.50 13.28 11.02
CA ASN A 65 -0.74 13.72 9.65
C ASN A 65 -1.23 15.17 9.54
N HIS A 66 -1.18 15.96 10.63
CA HIS A 66 -1.66 17.34 10.69
C HIS A 66 -3.12 17.51 10.24
N LYS A 67 -3.98 16.58 10.64
CA LYS A 67 -5.40 16.56 10.30
C LYS A 67 -6.27 16.84 11.50
N ILE A 68 -7.44 17.43 11.25
CA ILE A 68 -8.44 17.69 12.30
C ILE A 68 -9.19 16.40 12.60
N PHE A 69 -9.32 16.08 13.90
CA PHE A 69 -10.15 14.99 14.41
C PHE A 69 -11.03 15.52 15.57
N PRO A 70 -12.25 15.03 15.78
CA PRO A 70 -12.86 13.86 15.12
C PRO A 70 -13.41 14.18 13.71
N HIS A 71 -13.13 13.28 12.76
CA HIS A 71 -13.70 13.26 11.43
C HIS A 71 -14.06 11.82 11.07
N PRO A 72 -15.24 11.55 10.49
CA PRO A 72 -15.69 10.20 10.22
C PRO A 72 -14.80 9.42 9.23
N LEU A 73 -14.06 10.15 8.39
CA LEU A 73 -13.12 9.56 7.42
C LEU A 73 -11.76 10.20 7.62
N LEU A 74 -10.77 9.38 7.90
CA LEU A 74 -9.38 9.81 8.08
C LEU A 74 -8.48 9.00 7.15
N SER A 75 -7.70 9.68 6.31
CA SER A 75 -6.65 9.09 5.47
C SER A 75 -5.32 9.68 5.86
N GLY A 76 -4.27 8.88 5.93
CA GLY A 76 -2.94 9.35 6.31
C GLY A 76 -1.87 8.32 6.07
N TYR A 77 -0.76 8.51 6.79
CA TYR A 77 0.40 7.62 6.79
C TYR A 77 0.76 7.25 8.23
N LEU A 78 1.32 6.06 8.41
CA LEU A 78 2.01 5.68 9.63
C LEU A 78 3.47 6.21 9.60
N PRO A 79 4.16 6.31 10.76
CA PRO A 79 5.56 6.77 10.80
C PRO A 79 6.52 5.95 9.92
N THR A 80 6.20 4.69 9.68
CA THR A 80 6.94 3.74 8.84
C THR A 80 6.58 3.81 7.35
N GLY A 81 5.63 4.69 6.98
CA GLY A 81 5.30 5.02 5.59
C GLY A 81 4.07 4.30 5.03
N GLU A 82 3.50 3.33 5.74
CA GLU A 82 2.28 2.64 5.30
C GLU A 82 1.12 3.65 5.19
N ARG A 83 0.31 3.48 4.15
CA ARG A 83 -0.91 4.28 3.97
C ARG A 83 -2.02 3.70 4.83
N ILE A 84 -2.73 4.58 5.54
CA ILE A 84 -3.82 4.18 6.42
C ILE A 84 -5.09 4.95 6.09
N GLN A 85 -6.21 4.24 6.10
CA GLN A 85 -7.55 4.82 6.10
C GLN A 85 -8.29 4.33 7.34
N CYS A 86 -9.07 5.22 7.94
CA CYS A 86 -9.90 4.94 9.08
C CYS A 86 -11.30 5.48 8.83
N ILE A 87 -12.31 4.69 9.19
CA ILE A 87 -13.73 5.05 9.16
C ILE A 87 -14.25 4.96 10.59
N MET A 88 -14.80 6.08 11.07
CA MET A 88 -15.35 6.21 12.42
C MET A 88 -16.85 6.54 12.37
N PRO A 89 -17.60 6.36 13.46
CA PRO A 89 -18.96 6.85 13.54
C PRO A 89 -19.05 8.36 13.21
N PRO A 90 -20.08 8.80 12.52
CA PRO A 90 -21.28 8.10 12.06
C PRO A 90 -21.15 7.42 10.69
N ALA A 91 -19.96 7.35 10.07
CA ALA A 91 -19.75 6.70 8.77
C ALA A 91 -19.67 5.16 8.86
N CYS A 92 -19.62 4.63 10.07
CA CYS A 92 -19.81 3.22 10.38
C CYS A 92 -20.72 3.07 11.61
N GLU A 93 -20.96 1.83 12.05
CA GLU A 93 -21.80 1.53 13.21
C GLU A 93 -21.23 2.15 14.50
N LYS A 94 -22.13 2.45 15.44
CA LYS A 94 -21.75 2.96 16.75
C LYS A 94 -20.87 1.94 17.48
N ASN A 95 -19.83 2.42 18.16
CA ASN A 95 -18.82 1.60 18.83
C ASN A 95 -18.00 0.69 17.87
N ASN A 96 -18.00 1.00 16.58
CA ASN A 96 -17.15 0.35 15.60
C ASN A 96 -16.12 1.34 15.04
N ALA A 97 -14.99 0.80 14.58
CA ALA A 97 -13.95 1.53 13.86
C ALA A 97 -13.34 0.61 12.81
N ILE A 98 -13.25 1.08 11.57
CA ILE A 98 -12.76 0.32 10.44
C ILE A 98 -11.42 0.92 10.02
N TYR A 99 -10.43 0.07 9.85
CA TYR A 99 -9.10 0.45 9.38
C TYR A 99 -8.67 -0.39 8.19
N SER A 100 -8.06 0.25 7.22
CA SER A 100 -7.30 -0.41 6.15
C SER A 100 -5.91 0.20 6.14
N ILE A 101 -4.90 -0.65 6.32
CA ILE A 101 -3.49 -0.27 6.31
C ILE A 101 -2.84 -1.01 5.15
N ARG A 102 -2.45 -0.25 4.14
CA ARG A 102 -1.76 -0.79 2.97
C ARG A 102 -0.26 -0.78 3.20
N CYS A 103 0.31 -1.97 3.32
CA CYS A 103 1.73 -2.17 3.47
C CYS A 103 2.44 -1.96 2.13
N HIS A 104 3.62 -1.33 2.15
CA HIS A 104 4.46 -1.28 0.96
C HIS A 104 4.96 -2.69 0.64
N SER A 105 4.79 -3.11 -0.60
CA SER A 105 5.49 -4.30 -1.08
C SER A 105 6.99 -4.04 -0.92
N ARG A 106 7.64 -4.81 -0.05
CA ARG A 106 9.11 -4.77 0.10
C ARG A 106 9.81 -5.46 -1.07
N HIS A 107 9.06 -5.98 -2.01
CA HIS A 107 9.58 -6.61 -3.20
C HIS A 107 9.47 -5.62 -4.36
N GLU A 108 10.54 -4.88 -4.58
CA GLU A 108 10.70 -4.10 -5.80
C GLU A 108 11.00 -5.08 -6.93
N MET A 109 10.07 -5.22 -7.86
CA MET A 109 10.29 -6.00 -9.07
C MET A 109 11.17 -5.20 -10.03
N SER A 110 12.32 -5.77 -10.40
CA SER A 110 13.15 -5.22 -11.46
C SER A 110 12.51 -5.41 -12.84
N LEU A 111 12.98 -4.68 -13.85
CA LEU A 111 12.53 -4.91 -15.24
C LEU A 111 12.82 -6.34 -15.70
N GLU A 112 13.91 -6.92 -15.21
CA GLU A 112 14.29 -8.32 -15.46
C GLU A 112 13.28 -9.31 -14.85
N ASP A 113 12.74 -8.99 -13.67
CA ASP A 113 11.72 -9.83 -13.02
C ASP A 113 10.39 -9.74 -13.79
N TYR A 114 9.99 -8.53 -14.22
CA TYR A 114 8.83 -8.36 -15.10
C TYR A 114 8.99 -9.12 -16.43
N GLN A 115 10.19 -9.14 -16.99
CA GLN A 115 10.47 -9.88 -18.22
C GLN A 115 10.33 -11.41 -18.01
N LYS A 116 10.83 -11.94 -16.89
CA LYS A 116 10.72 -13.36 -16.53
C LYS A 116 9.28 -13.80 -16.28
N THR A 117 8.41 -12.91 -15.78
CA THR A 117 7.00 -13.24 -15.56
C THR A 117 6.16 -13.25 -16.84
N GLY A 118 6.74 -12.90 -18.00
CA GLY A 118 6.01 -12.87 -19.27
C GLY A 118 5.04 -11.69 -19.43
N VAL A 119 5.07 -10.71 -18.52
CA VAL A 119 4.16 -9.54 -18.57
C VAL A 119 4.25 -8.79 -19.89
N PHE A 120 5.40 -8.85 -20.55
CA PHE A 120 5.61 -8.16 -21.83
C PHE A 120 5.24 -8.97 -23.07
N ASP A 121 4.88 -10.25 -22.91
CA ASP A 121 4.65 -11.15 -24.04
C ASP A 121 3.38 -10.78 -24.84
N GLU A 122 2.40 -10.16 -24.17
CA GLU A 122 1.12 -9.75 -24.77
C GLU A 122 1.13 -8.29 -25.30
N PHE A 123 2.24 -7.56 -25.18
CA PHE A 123 2.30 -6.17 -25.68
C PHE A 123 2.32 -6.12 -27.19
N ALA A 124 1.19 -5.75 -27.79
CA ALA A 124 1.08 -5.45 -29.22
C ALA A 124 1.73 -4.09 -29.54
N ALA A 125 2.58 -4.04 -30.55
CA ALA A 125 3.20 -2.80 -31.01
C ALA A 125 2.17 -1.95 -31.76
N VAL A 126 1.72 -0.84 -31.16
CA VAL A 126 0.90 0.17 -31.83
C VAL A 126 1.79 1.08 -32.67
N ASN A 127 1.59 1.10 -34.01
CA ASN A 127 2.32 1.97 -34.92
C ASN A 127 1.77 3.40 -34.86
N LYS A 128 2.60 4.39 -34.46
CA LYS A 128 2.45 5.79 -34.85
C LYS A 128 3.83 6.44 -34.98
N ASP A 129 4.04 7.07 -36.14
CA ASP A 129 5.24 7.81 -36.50
C ASP A 129 5.48 9.02 -35.60
N THR A 130 6.72 9.24 -35.18
CA THR A 130 7.48 10.49 -35.28
C THR A 130 8.79 10.51 -34.48
N THR A 131 9.83 10.96 -35.15
CA THR A 131 11.11 11.69 -34.85
C THR A 131 12.34 11.01 -34.21
N LYS A 132 13.28 10.82 -35.00
CA LYS A 132 14.74 11.08 -35.27
C LYS A 132 15.84 10.61 -34.29
N LYS A 133 16.61 9.64 -34.63
CA LYS A 133 17.87 9.00 -34.16
C LYS A 133 17.85 8.17 -32.89
N THR A 134 17.40 8.69 -31.76
CA THR A 134 17.04 7.87 -30.57
C THR A 134 15.87 6.95 -30.92
N GLU A 135 15.01 7.41 -31.78
CA GLU A 135 13.89 6.72 -32.41
C GLU A 135 14.26 5.46 -33.18
N THR A 136 15.36 5.45 -33.90
CA THR A 136 15.78 4.29 -34.68
C THR A 136 16.16 3.14 -33.77
N SER A 137 16.84 3.43 -32.63
CA SER A 137 17.19 2.45 -31.62
C SER A 137 15.96 1.96 -30.83
N LEU A 138 15.06 2.88 -30.47
CA LEU A 138 13.79 2.52 -29.83
C LEU A 138 12.88 1.72 -30.76
N LYS A 139 12.82 2.08 -32.06
CA LYS A 139 12.08 1.32 -33.09
C LYS A 139 12.64 -0.08 -33.29
N ALA A 140 13.95 -0.24 -33.27
CA ALA A 140 14.61 -1.55 -33.37
C ALA A 140 14.27 -2.46 -32.17
N LEU A 141 14.45 -1.95 -30.93
CA LEU A 141 14.11 -2.68 -29.71
C LEU A 141 12.62 -3.07 -29.63
N ARG A 142 11.76 -2.21 -30.16
CA ARG A 142 10.33 -2.49 -30.25
C ARG A 142 10.02 -3.56 -31.30
N ALA A 143 10.65 -3.50 -32.48
CA ALA A 143 10.48 -4.52 -33.55
C ALA A 143 10.97 -5.90 -33.08
N GLU A 144 12.02 -5.94 -32.28
CA GLU A 144 12.59 -7.14 -31.65
C GLU A 144 11.78 -7.61 -30.42
N LYS A 145 10.69 -6.92 -30.05
CA LYS A 145 9.90 -7.15 -28.83
C LYS A 145 10.75 -7.10 -27.52
N ASN A 146 11.88 -6.39 -27.57
CA ASN A 146 12.72 -6.18 -26.39
C ASN A 146 12.18 -5.01 -25.55
N ILE A 147 11.07 -5.24 -24.84
CA ILE A 147 10.36 -4.22 -24.06
C ILE A 147 11.23 -3.69 -22.91
N ALA A 148 11.98 -4.55 -22.23
CA ALA A 148 12.87 -4.14 -21.16
C ALA A 148 13.97 -3.19 -21.65
N GLY A 149 14.60 -3.50 -22.79
CA GLY A 149 15.58 -2.63 -23.44
C GLY A 149 14.98 -1.31 -23.91
N PHE A 150 13.78 -1.36 -24.49
CA PHE A 150 13.02 -0.18 -24.88
C PHE A 150 12.77 0.77 -23.69
N LEU A 151 12.26 0.24 -22.57
CA LEU A 151 11.98 1.04 -21.38
C LEU A 151 13.25 1.64 -20.78
N LYS A 152 14.34 0.87 -20.67
CA LYS A 152 15.64 1.39 -20.20
C LYS A 152 16.14 2.56 -21.04
N LEU A 153 16.02 2.45 -22.37
CA LEU A 153 16.47 3.51 -23.28
C LEU A 153 15.52 4.73 -23.31
N ALA A 154 14.22 4.53 -23.08
CA ALA A 154 13.22 5.59 -23.12
C ALA A 154 13.27 6.52 -21.88
N ILE A 155 13.83 6.07 -20.76
CA ILE A 155 13.93 6.82 -19.51
C ILE A 155 15.36 7.30 -19.18
N SER A 156 16.35 6.98 -20.01
CA SER A 156 17.74 7.45 -19.90
C SER A 156 17.94 8.77 -20.67
#